data_97fb9d946309df3a22788c85e30cd275
#
_entry.id   97fb9d946309df3a22788c85e30cd275
#
_cell.length_a   1.000
_cell.length_b   1.000
_cell.length_c   1.000
_cell.angle_alpha   90.00
_cell.angle_beta   90.00
_cell.angle_gamma   90.00
#
_symmetry.space_group_name_H-M   'P 1'
#
loop_
_entity.id
_entity.type
_entity.pdbx_description
1 polymer ?
#
loop_
_entity_poly.entity_id
_entity_poly.type
_entity_poly.pdbx_seq_one_letter_code
_entity_poly.pdbx_strand_id
1 'polypeptide(L)'
;MTLTQLRYVIEVAEAGSISAAAARLFIAQPSLSKAVGELEAEMGVRIFERGARGVRLTDEGTRFLSYARQVVEQADLLESQYLHAEPRRRVFAVSSQHYAFVVNAFVGLVREIGREKYEFSLREGTTAGIIEDVRTQRSEVGVIYLSDFNREIIEGAVKRAELRFEPLFTASPHVFVSRTSPLAGRSSVTLGDLEPFPRLTYDQGSQNSFYFSEELHSTQMVDKQIVVTDRATLFNLLIGLDGYTISSGVLSADLNGEDIVAVPLESDEHMEIGYLHAAGRPLSSVAERYVAHLRSYIAGL
;
A
#
# COMPACT_ATOMS: atom_id res chain seq x y z
N MET A 1 24.53 -14.90 12.95
CA MET A 1 23.89 -15.50 11.76
C MET A 1 24.29 -14.72 10.51
N THR A 2 24.69 -15.39 9.42
CA THR A 2 25.07 -14.79 8.13
C THR A 2 24.33 -15.46 6.97
N LEU A 3 24.17 -14.78 5.83
CA LEU A 3 23.59 -15.38 4.61
C LEU A 3 24.36 -16.63 4.16
N THR A 4 25.69 -16.62 4.29
CA THR A 4 26.54 -17.78 3.97
C THR A 4 26.20 -18.98 4.85
N GLN A 5 25.99 -18.78 6.14
CA GLN A 5 25.57 -19.86 7.05
C GLN A 5 24.18 -20.40 6.71
N LEU A 6 23.24 -19.54 6.30
CA LEU A 6 21.92 -19.97 5.83
C LEU A 6 22.02 -20.81 4.56
N ARG A 7 22.82 -20.37 3.57
CA ARG A 7 23.09 -21.14 2.34
C ARG A 7 23.74 -22.51 2.66
N TYR A 8 24.62 -22.55 3.64
CA TYR A 8 25.24 -23.81 4.09
C TYR A 8 24.22 -24.79 4.67
N VAL A 9 23.29 -24.31 5.50
CA VAL A 9 22.22 -25.15 6.06
C VAL A 9 21.32 -25.69 4.96
N ILE A 10 20.95 -24.85 3.99
CA ILE A 10 20.13 -25.26 2.84
C ILE A 10 20.82 -26.36 2.06
N GLU A 11 22.10 -26.19 1.71
CA GLU A 11 22.88 -27.16 0.96
C GLU A 11 23.07 -28.49 1.72
N VAL A 12 23.31 -28.44 3.04
CA VAL A 12 23.42 -29.64 3.89
C VAL A 12 22.10 -30.41 3.92
N ALA A 13 20.96 -29.70 4.01
CA ALA A 13 19.65 -30.33 3.98
C ALA A 13 19.36 -31.01 2.64
N GLU A 14 19.74 -30.41 1.53
CA GLU A 14 19.54 -30.94 0.18
C GLU A 14 20.47 -32.08 -0.16
N ALA A 15 21.72 -32.03 0.31
CA ALA A 15 22.72 -33.07 0.10
C ALA A 15 22.50 -34.28 1.04
N GLY A 16 21.79 -34.11 2.17
CA GLY A 16 21.57 -35.14 3.19
C GLY A 16 22.87 -35.56 3.92
N SER A 17 23.99 -34.89 3.65
CA SER A 17 25.31 -35.20 4.21
C SER A 17 26.21 -33.97 4.22
N ILE A 18 26.87 -33.69 5.36
CA ILE A 18 27.81 -32.56 5.46
C ILE A 18 28.99 -32.73 4.47
N SER A 19 29.47 -33.95 4.28
CA SER A 19 30.57 -34.21 3.34
C SER A 19 30.15 -33.96 1.88
N ALA A 20 28.97 -34.41 1.50
CA ALA A 20 28.45 -34.18 0.16
C ALA A 20 28.15 -32.66 -0.10
N ALA A 21 27.58 -31.97 0.88
CA ALA A 21 27.36 -30.51 0.80
C ALA A 21 28.71 -29.77 0.69
N ALA A 22 29.70 -30.11 1.49
CA ALA A 22 31.02 -29.48 1.43
C ALA A 22 31.70 -29.66 0.06
N ALA A 23 31.57 -30.86 -0.54
CA ALA A 23 32.06 -31.10 -1.89
C ALA A 23 31.37 -30.24 -2.95
N ARG A 24 30.05 -30.06 -2.87
CA ARG A 24 29.27 -29.17 -3.78
C ARG A 24 29.61 -27.71 -3.62
N LEU A 25 29.88 -27.30 -2.38
CA LEU A 25 30.26 -25.92 -2.04
C LEU A 25 31.75 -25.62 -2.27
N PHE A 26 32.58 -26.63 -2.66
CA PHE A 26 34.02 -26.51 -2.83
C PHE A 26 34.73 -25.99 -1.57
N ILE A 27 34.33 -26.45 -0.37
CA ILE A 27 34.93 -26.09 0.91
C ILE A 27 35.32 -27.35 1.71
N ALA A 28 36.17 -27.16 2.71
CA ALA A 28 36.55 -28.24 3.61
C ALA A 28 35.36 -28.63 4.52
N GLN A 29 35.09 -29.93 4.65
CA GLN A 29 34.02 -30.45 5.49
C GLN A 29 34.09 -29.98 6.96
N PRO A 30 35.28 -29.88 7.63
CA PRO A 30 35.36 -29.32 8.98
C PRO A 30 34.88 -27.86 9.06
N SER A 31 35.14 -27.05 8.03
CA SER A 31 34.71 -25.64 7.96
C SER A 31 33.20 -25.55 7.87
N LEU A 32 32.55 -26.35 7.01
CA LEU A 32 31.10 -26.40 6.90
C LEU A 32 30.46 -26.88 8.20
N SER A 33 30.98 -27.95 8.79
CA SER A 33 30.49 -28.49 10.07
C SER A 33 30.57 -27.47 11.21
N LYS A 34 31.70 -26.72 11.26
CA LYS A 34 31.89 -25.64 12.23
C LYS A 34 30.89 -24.52 12.03
N ALA A 35 30.72 -24.03 10.79
CA ALA A 35 29.79 -22.92 10.49
C ALA A 35 28.34 -23.28 10.82
N VAL A 36 27.89 -24.49 10.54
CA VAL A 36 26.57 -25.00 10.92
C VAL A 36 26.44 -25.10 12.44
N GLY A 37 27.42 -25.63 13.14
CA GLY A 37 27.41 -25.75 14.60
C GLY A 37 27.40 -24.37 15.30
N GLU A 38 28.15 -23.40 14.78
CA GLU A 38 28.12 -22.01 15.29
C GLU A 38 26.75 -21.37 15.11
N LEU A 39 26.10 -21.59 13.96
CA LEU A 39 24.75 -21.11 13.71
C LEU A 39 23.74 -21.77 14.66
N GLU A 40 23.78 -23.08 14.83
CA GLU A 40 22.92 -23.81 15.78
C GLU A 40 23.08 -23.28 17.22
N ALA A 41 24.34 -23.03 17.64
CA ALA A 41 24.65 -22.49 18.95
C ALA A 41 24.15 -21.05 19.13
N GLU A 42 24.33 -20.19 18.11
CA GLU A 42 23.86 -18.80 18.12
C GLU A 42 22.33 -18.71 18.19
N MET A 43 21.65 -19.55 17.42
CA MET A 43 20.17 -19.56 17.35
C MET A 43 19.52 -20.36 18.48
N GLY A 44 20.31 -21.12 19.26
CA GLY A 44 19.81 -21.95 20.36
C GLY A 44 18.97 -23.14 19.89
N VAL A 45 19.10 -23.56 18.63
CA VAL A 45 18.33 -24.65 18.03
C VAL A 45 19.23 -25.72 17.43
N ARG A 46 18.81 -26.97 17.50
CA ARG A 46 19.44 -28.03 16.78
C ARG A 46 18.74 -28.23 15.43
N ILE A 47 19.42 -27.89 14.34
CA ILE A 47 18.87 -27.99 12.99
C ILE A 47 18.97 -29.42 12.45
N PHE A 48 20.12 -30.06 12.72
CA PHE A 48 20.42 -31.39 12.20
C PHE A 48 20.68 -32.42 13.30
N GLU A 49 20.15 -33.61 13.07
CA GLU A 49 20.58 -34.84 13.77
C GLU A 49 21.57 -35.63 12.91
N ARG A 50 22.68 -36.03 13.52
CA ARG A 50 23.70 -36.84 12.86
C ARG A 50 23.39 -38.30 13.09
N GLY A 51 23.37 -39.08 12.02
CA GLY A 51 23.16 -40.54 12.05
C GLY A 51 24.18 -41.29 11.21
N ALA A 52 24.17 -42.58 11.31
CA ALA A 52 25.08 -43.46 10.54
C ALA A 52 24.91 -43.35 9.01
N ARG A 53 23.79 -42.77 8.54
CA ARG A 53 23.44 -42.61 7.12
C ARG A 53 23.48 -41.16 6.64
N GLY A 54 24.11 -40.26 7.39
CA GLY A 54 24.17 -38.83 7.05
C GLY A 54 23.50 -37.93 8.10
N VAL A 55 22.91 -36.82 7.65
CA VAL A 55 22.16 -35.86 8.51
C VAL A 55 20.69 -35.85 8.17
N ARG A 56 19.86 -35.66 9.20
CA ARG A 56 18.43 -35.45 9.06
C ARG A 56 18.02 -34.14 9.75
N LEU A 57 17.01 -33.49 9.24
CA LEU A 57 16.42 -32.32 9.91
C LEU A 57 15.66 -32.75 11.17
N THR A 58 15.80 -31.97 12.22
CA THR A 58 14.87 -32.00 13.35
C THR A 58 13.56 -31.30 12.98
N ASP A 59 12.55 -31.37 13.84
CA ASP A 59 11.31 -30.60 13.65
C ASP A 59 11.58 -29.09 13.66
N GLU A 60 12.43 -28.62 14.58
CA GLU A 60 12.91 -27.24 14.62
C GLU A 60 13.75 -26.90 13.39
N GLY A 61 14.60 -27.83 12.94
CA GLY A 61 15.40 -27.70 11.72
C GLY A 61 14.55 -27.53 10.47
N THR A 62 13.41 -28.22 10.39
CA THR A 62 12.46 -28.10 9.28
C THR A 62 11.85 -26.70 9.23
N ARG A 63 11.45 -26.17 10.38
CA ARG A 63 10.94 -24.79 10.49
C ARG A 63 12.05 -23.78 10.15
N PHE A 64 13.22 -23.94 10.72
CA PHE A 64 14.38 -23.06 10.46
C PHE A 64 14.72 -23.03 8.96
N LEU A 65 14.76 -24.18 8.30
CA LEU A 65 15.05 -24.30 6.88
C LEU A 65 14.05 -23.53 6.01
N SER A 66 12.74 -23.57 6.37
CA SER A 66 11.72 -22.80 5.67
C SER A 66 11.98 -21.31 5.70
N TYR A 67 12.31 -20.76 6.88
CA TYR A 67 12.67 -19.33 7.00
C TYR A 67 14.01 -19.00 6.34
N ALA A 68 15.00 -19.89 6.47
CA ALA A 68 16.32 -19.71 5.85
C ALA A 68 16.22 -19.60 4.33
N ARG A 69 15.39 -20.43 3.68
CA ARG A 69 15.12 -20.34 2.24
C ARG A 69 14.49 -18.99 1.84
N GLN A 70 13.51 -18.52 2.57
CA GLN A 70 12.86 -17.23 2.30
C GLN A 70 13.89 -16.08 2.40
N VAL A 71 14.73 -16.05 3.43
CA VAL A 71 15.75 -15.00 3.60
C VAL A 71 16.77 -15.03 2.46
N VAL A 72 17.26 -16.22 2.08
CA VAL A 72 18.22 -16.36 0.99
C VAL A 72 17.59 -15.97 -0.34
N GLU A 73 16.36 -16.38 -0.62
CA GLU A 73 15.62 -15.99 -1.83
C GLU A 73 15.47 -14.48 -1.93
N GLN A 74 15.10 -13.79 -0.84
CA GLN A 74 15.00 -12.32 -0.82
C GLN A 74 16.36 -11.65 -1.05
N ALA A 75 17.45 -12.22 -0.50
CA ALA A 75 18.80 -11.72 -0.73
C ALA A 75 19.22 -11.91 -2.20
N ASP A 76 18.91 -13.07 -2.80
CA ASP A 76 19.21 -13.36 -4.21
C ASP A 76 18.42 -12.43 -5.15
N LEU A 77 17.15 -12.14 -4.83
CA LEU A 77 16.35 -11.14 -5.54
C LEU A 77 16.98 -9.74 -5.47
N LEU A 78 17.44 -9.33 -4.28
CA LEU A 78 18.13 -8.06 -4.10
C LEU A 78 19.42 -8.00 -4.93
N GLU A 79 20.25 -9.06 -4.86
CA GLU A 79 21.49 -9.17 -5.65
C GLU A 79 21.20 -9.12 -7.14
N SER A 80 20.17 -9.82 -7.63
CA SER A 80 19.79 -9.85 -9.04
C SER A 80 19.39 -8.47 -9.59
N GLN A 81 18.76 -7.64 -8.76
CA GLN A 81 18.38 -6.28 -9.15
C GLN A 81 19.57 -5.34 -9.36
N TYR A 82 20.69 -5.58 -8.68
CA TYR A 82 21.84 -4.65 -8.68
C TYR A 82 23.08 -5.20 -9.38
N LEU A 83 23.30 -6.52 -9.39
CA LEU A 83 24.51 -7.14 -9.97
C LEU A 83 24.35 -7.59 -11.42
N HIS A 84 23.11 -7.84 -11.90
CA HIS A 84 22.89 -8.20 -13.28
C HIS A 84 22.50 -6.95 -14.08
N ALA A 85 23.29 -6.64 -15.11
CA ALA A 85 23.13 -5.49 -16.01
C ALA A 85 21.97 -5.69 -17.02
N GLU A 86 20.82 -6.20 -16.54
CA GLU A 86 19.58 -6.06 -17.30
C GLU A 86 19.09 -4.60 -17.26
N PRO A 87 18.41 -4.08 -18.28
CA PRO A 87 17.85 -2.75 -18.21
C PRO A 87 17.00 -2.64 -16.93
N ARG A 88 17.43 -1.74 -16.03
CA ARG A 88 16.83 -1.57 -14.70
C ARG A 88 15.32 -1.41 -14.86
N ARG A 89 14.54 -2.24 -14.18
CA ARG A 89 13.10 -2.02 -14.06
C ARG A 89 12.88 -0.66 -13.40
N ARG A 90 12.00 0.14 -13.98
CA ARG A 90 11.55 1.35 -13.30
C ARG A 90 10.68 0.92 -12.12
N VAL A 91 11.08 1.31 -10.92
CA VAL A 91 10.29 1.05 -9.70
C VAL A 91 9.58 2.33 -9.32
N PHE A 92 8.29 2.25 -9.04
CA PHE A 92 7.50 3.37 -8.56
C PHE A 92 6.33 2.84 -7.71
N ALA A 93 6.05 3.51 -6.62
CA ALA A 93 4.92 3.19 -5.79
C ALA A 93 4.19 4.47 -5.34
N VAL A 94 2.87 4.41 -5.35
CA VAL A 94 1.98 5.43 -4.82
C VAL A 94 1.01 4.82 -3.83
N SER A 95 0.77 5.51 -2.72
CA SER A 95 -0.28 5.21 -1.75
C SER A 95 -1.32 6.32 -1.78
N SER A 96 -2.60 6.02 -1.66
CA SER A 96 -3.65 7.02 -1.65
C SER A 96 -4.84 6.63 -0.78
N GLN A 97 -5.60 7.63 -0.36
CA GLN A 97 -7.00 7.42 0.00
C GLN A 97 -7.77 6.92 -1.23
N HIS A 98 -9.01 6.51 -1.06
CA HIS A 98 -9.77 5.77 -2.07
C HIS A 98 -10.33 6.67 -3.18
N TYR A 99 -9.44 7.23 -4.02
CA TYR A 99 -9.78 8.16 -5.10
C TYR A 99 -9.64 7.53 -6.50
N ALA A 100 -10.72 7.59 -7.29
CA ALA A 100 -10.72 7.08 -8.66
C ALA A 100 -9.73 7.82 -9.57
N PHE A 101 -9.55 9.13 -9.40
CA PHE A 101 -8.63 9.93 -10.22
C PHE A 101 -7.16 9.55 -10.05
N VAL A 102 -6.78 9.04 -8.87
CA VAL A 102 -5.44 8.49 -8.60
C VAL A 102 -5.17 7.27 -9.47
N VAL A 103 -6.17 6.39 -9.60
CA VAL A 103 -6.10 5.22 -10.48
C VAL A 103 -6.02 5.63 -11.95
N ASN A 104 -6.79 6.62 -12.37
CA ASN A 104 -6.74 7.14 -13.74
C ASN A 104 -5.36 7.71 -14.10
N ALA A 105 -4.77 8.51 -13.21
CA ALA A 105 -3.42 9.01 -13.39
C ALA A 105 -2.39 7.89 -13.47
N PHE A 106 -2.55 6.84 -12.67
CA PHE A 106 -1.69 5.67 -12.71
C PHE A 106 -1.82 4.89 -14.04
N VAL A 107 -3.03 4.71 -14.54
CA VAL A 107 -3.26 4.13 -15.88
C VAL A 107 -2.61 4.98 -16.98
N GLY A 108 -2.71 6.31 -16.87
CA GLY A 108 -2.04 7.26 -17.77
C GLY A 108 -0.53 7.07 -17.80
N LEU A 109 0.10 7.02 -16.61
CA LEU A 109 1.53 6.76 -16.45
C LEU A 109 1.94 5.42 -17.10
N VAL A 110 1.23 4.34 -16.80
CA VAL A 110 1.54 3.00 -17.33
C VAL A 110 1.44 2.98 -18.87
N ARG A 111 0.43 3.63 -19.44
CA ARG A 111 0.28 3.75 -20.90
C ARG A 111 1.41 4.56 -21.54
N GLU A 112 1.86 5.62 -20.89
CA GLU A 112 2.98 6.45 -21.35
C GLU A 112 4.31 5.69 -21.33
N ILE A 113 4.57 4.87 -20.29
CA ILE A 113 5.79 4.05 -20.17
C ILE A 113 5.83 2.94 -21.23
N GLY A 114 4.67 2.42 -21.60
CA GLY A 114 4.52 1.51 -22.73
C GLY A 114 5.23 0.17 -22.53
N ARG A 115 6.26 -0.11 -23.36
CA ARG A 115 6.96 -1.41 -23.39
C ARG A 115 8.19 -1.49 -22.50
N GLU A 116 8.53 -0.45 -21.75
CA GLU A 116 9.66 -0.47 -20.85
C GLU A 116 9.41 -1.45 -19.68
N LYS A 117 10.46 -2.06 -19.15
CA LYS A 117 10.35 -2.92 -17.97
C LYS A 117 10.08 -2.05 -16.73
N TYR A 118 9.01 -2.35 -15.99
CA TYR A 118 8.65 -1.63 -14.76
C TYR A 118 8.11 -2.57 -13.68
N GLU A 119 8.16 -2.10 -12.45
CA GLU A 119 7.51 -2.68 -11.29
C GLU A 119 6.83 -1.54 -10.52
N PHE A 120 5.55 -1.39 -10.73
CA PHE A 120 4.77 -0.30 -10.16
C PHE A 120 3.74 -0.83 -9.18
N SER A 121 3.53 -0.09 -8.09
CA SER A 121 2.56 -0.41 -7.06
C SER A 121 1.63 0.77 -6.82
N LEU A 122 0.33 0.50 -6.77
CA LEU A 122 -0.69 1.42 -6.29
C LEU A 122 -1.35 0.77 -5.07
N ARG A 123 -1.40 1.51 -3.97
CA ARG A 123 -1.99 1.08 -2.70
C ARG A 123 -3.07 2.04 -2.29
N GLU A 124 -4.26 1.52 -2.02
CA GLU A 124 -5.29 2.27 -1.32
C GLU A 124 -5.22 1.91 0.17
N GLY A 125 -5.39 2.89 1.05
CA GLY A 125 -5.27 2.65 2.48
C GLY A 125 -5.59 3.86 3.33
N THR A 126 -5.41 3.69 4.64
CA THR A 126 -5.72 4.69 5.65
C THR A 126 -4.81 5.92 5.57
N THR A 127 -5.31 7.08 5.98
CA THR A 127 -4.52 8.33 5.99
C THR A 127 -3.20 8.20 6.75
N ALA A 128 -3.21 7.55 7.92
CA ALA A 128 -1.99 7.30 8.70
C ALA A 128 -1.04 6.31 7.99
N GLY A 129 -1.59 5.27 7.36
CA GLY A 129 -0.84 4.29 6.58
C GLY A 129 -0.14 4.92 5.38
N ILE A 130 -0.80 5.85 4.69
CA ILE A 130 -0.23 6.60 3.54
C ILE A 130 0.95 7.46 4.00
N ILE A 131 0.80 8.20 5.11
CA ILE A 131 1.89 9.00 5.69
C ILE A 131 3.09 8.09 6.02
N GLU A 132 2.84 6.93 6.63
CA GLU A 132 3.88 5.96 6.98
C GLU A 132 4.53 5.31 5.74
N ASP A 133 3.76 4.99 4.71
CA ASP A 133 4.28 4.43 3.45
C ASP A 133 5.25 5.40 2.76
N VAL A 134 4.93 6.72 2.75
CA VAL A 134 5.84 7.73 2.17
C VAL A 134 7.04 7.97 3.07
N ARG A 135 6.86 8.02 4.40
CA ARG A 135 7.96 8.17 5.36
C ARG A 135 8.99 7.04 5.24
N THR A 136 8.53 5.80 5.10
CA THR A 136 9.38 4.61 4.98
C THR A 136 9.85 4.33 3.56
N GLN A 137 9.49 5.20 2.60
CA GLN A 137 9.78 5.03 1.17
C GLN A 137 9.20 3.74 0.55
N ARG A 138 8.17 3.18 1.17
CA ARG A 138 7.37 2.12 0.58
C ARG A 138 6.54 2.65 -0.60
N SER A 139 6.20 3.93 -0.55
CA SER A 139 5.65 4.70 -1.66
C SER A 139 6.41 6.02 -1.79
N GLU A 140 6.61 6.50 -3.01
CA GLU A 140 7.29 7.76 -3.27
C GLU A 140 6.33 8.95 -3.18
N VAL A 141 5.06 8.70 -3.53
CA VAL A 141 3.98 9.68 -3.50
C VAL A 141 2.83 9.14 -2.65
N GLY A 142 2.25 9.99 -1.81
CA GLY A 142 1.03 9.72 -1.06
C GLY A 142 -0.06 10.72 -1.45
N VAL A 143 -1.31 10.30 -1.66
CA VAL A 143 -2.41 11.24 -1.96
C VAL A 143 -3.43 11.24 -0.83
N ILE A 144 -3.63 12.41 -0.23
CA ILE A 144 -4.58 12.62 0.88
C ILE A 144 -5.33 13.95 0.70
N TYR A 145 -6.33 14.20 1.54
CA TYR A 145 -6.96 15.51 1.63
C TYR A 145 -6.73 16.17 3.00
N LEU A 146 -6.84 17.50 3.00
CA LEU A 146 -6.94 18.35 4.16
C LEU A 146 -8.27 19.12 4.13
N SER A 147 -8.84 19.39 5.30
CA SER A 147 -9.96 20.29 5.50
C SER A 147 -9.68 21.19 6.70
N ASP A 148 -10.47 22.21 6.93
CA ASP A 148 -10.28 23.07 8.11
C ASP A 148 -10.32 22.28 9.42
N PHE A 149 -11.12 21.20 9.46
CA PHE A 149 -11.24 20.33 10.62
C PHE A 149 -9.98 19.52 10.92
N ASN A 150 -9.34 18.89 9.89
CA ASN A 150 -8.26 17.93 10.10
C ASN A 150 -6.86 18.51 9.86
N ARG A 151 -6.74 19.69 9.26
CA ARG A 151 -5.49 20.33 8.78
C ARG A 151 -4.40 20.33 9.83
N GLU A 152 -4.64 20.90 10.99
CA GLU A 152 -3.61 21.06 12.02
C GLU A 152 -3.02 19.70 12.45
N ILE A 153 -3.87 18.72 12.63
CA ILE A 153 -3.45 17.37 13.09
C ILE A 153 -2.69 16.62 11.99
N ILE A 154 -3.21 16.65 10.76
CA ILE A 154 -2.59 15.95 9.64
C ILE A 154 -1.28 16.63 9.23
N GLU A 155 -1.22 17.96 9.09
CA GLU A 155 0.02 18.68 8.82
C GLU A 155 1.06 18.46 9.93
N GLY A 156 0.63 18.39 11.19
CA GLY A 156 1.50 18.01 12.30
C GLY A 156 2.08 16.59 12.15
N ALA A 157 1.29 15.62 11.67
CA ALA A 157 1.76 14.26 11.39
C ALA A 157 2.71 14.22 10.18
N VAL A 158 2.38 14.93 9.10
CA VAL A 158 3.20 15.07 7.88
C VAL A 158 4.56 15.68 8.21
N LYS A 159 4.59 16.74 9.02
CA LYS A 159 5.83 17.40 9.45
C LYS A 159 6.71 16.49 10.33
N ARG A 160 6.11 15.75 11.29
CA ARG A 160 6.86 14.78 12.11
C ARG A 160 7.45 13.64 11.28
N ALA A 161 6.80 13.29 10.16
CA ALA A 161 7.26 12.29 9.21
C ALA A 161 8.31 12.82 8.22
N GLU A 162 8.72 14.09 8.33
CA GLU A 162 9.65 14.78 7.40
C GLU A 162 9.15 14.78 5.94
N LEU A 163 7.83 14.90 5.77
CA LEU A 163 7.16 14.98 4.48
C LEU A 163 6.71 16.41 4.18
N ARG A 164 6.35 16.64 2.91
CA ARG A 164 5.67 17.84 2.42
C ARG A 164 4.35 17.47 1.81
N PHE A 165 3.37 18.33 2.02
CA PHE A 165 2.09 18.29 1.33
C PHE A 165 2.10 19.36 0.23
N GLU A 166 1.80 18.96 -1.00
CA GLU A 166 1.68 19.82 -2.17
C GLU A 166 0.25 19.77 -2.67
N PRO A 167 -0.49 20.91 -2.69
CA PRO A 167 -1.88 20.93 -3.11
C PRO A 167 -2.02 20.61 -4.61
N LEU A 168 -3.10 19.91 -4.96
CA LEU A 168 -3.49 19.63 -6.33
C LEU A 168 -4.74 20.44 -6.72
N PHE A 169 -5.80 20.31 -5.94
CA PHE A 169 -7.05 21.03 -6.16
C PHE A 169 -7.92 21.08 -4.90
N THR A 170 -8.88 21.99 -4.91
CA THR A 170 -9.93 22.05 -3.89
C THR A 170 -11.24 21.53 -4.46
N ALA A 171 -11.90 20.62 -3.74
CA ALA A 171 -13.17 20.04 -4.10
C ALA A 171 -14.27 20.48 -3.11
N SER A 172 -15.45 20.78 -3.62
CA SER A 172 -16.67 20.85 -2.80
C SER A 172 -17.15 19.43 -2.51
N PRO A 173 -17.72 19.17 -1.32
CA PRO A 173 -18.17 17.84 -0.97
C PRO A 173 -19.35 17.39 -1.83
N HIS A 174 -19.35 16.11 -2.17
CA HIS A 174 -20.42 15.42 -2.85
C HIS A 174 -20.75 14.13 -2.11
N VAL A 175 -21.97 13.68 -2.25
CA VAL A 175 -22.34 12.33 -1.86
C VAL A 175 -22.31 11.40 -3.07
N PHE A 176 -21.64 10.25 -2.91
CA PHE A 176 -21.73 9.19 -3.90
C PHE A 176 -22.87 8.27 -3.50
N VAL A 177 -23.77 8.05 -4.46
CA VAL A 177 -24.96 7.22 -4.30
C VAL A 177 -25.15 6.36 -5.54
N SER A 178 -25.93 5.29 -5.39
CA SER A 178 -26.37 4.52 -6.55
C SER A 178 -27.18 5.41 -7.53
N ARG A 179 -27.02 5.17 -8.83
CA ARG A 179 -27.87 5.80 -9.86
C ARG A 179 -29.39 5.58 -9.62
N THR A 180 -29.76 4.49 -8.97
CA THR A 180 -31.15 4.16 -8.64
C THR A 180 -31.63 4.77 -7.33
N SER A 181 -30.73 5.40 -6.56
CA SER A 181 -31.05 6.06 -5.29
C SER A 181 -32.05 7.21 -5.51
N PRO A 182 -33.01 7.42 -4.59
CA PRO A 182 -33.89 8.60 -4.62
C PRO A 182 -33.15 9.94 -4.60
N LEU A 183 -31.87 9.95 -4.20
CA LEU A 183 -31.03 11.14 -4.16
C LEU A 183 -30.36 11.44 -5.51
N ALA A 184 -30.21 10.46 -6.40
CA ALA A 184 -29.41 10.56 -7.62
C ALA A 184 -29.87 11.64 -8.61
N GLY A 185 -31.15 11.99 -8.61
CA GLY A 185 -31.74 13.02 -9.50
C GLY A 185 -31.80 14.43 -8.90
N ARG A 186 -31.26 14.62 -7.68
CA ARG A 186 -31.30 15.95 -7.02
C ARG A 186 -30.13 16.82 -7.50
N SER A 187 -30.40 18.15 -7.55
CA SER A 187 -29.37 19.15 -7.86
C SER A 187 -28.36 19.33 -6.72
N SER A 188 -28.81 19.15 -5.48
CA SER A 188 -28.01 19.11 -4.24
C SER A 188 -28.78 18.36 -3.16
N VAL A 189 -28.05 17.98 -2.10
CA VAL A 189 -28.62 17.39 -0.88
C VAL A 189 -28.02 18.06 0.34
N THR A 190 -28.77 18.05 1.44
CA THR A 190 -28.35 18.48 2.77
C THR A 190 -28.01 17.27 3.62
N LEU A 191 -27.30 17.45 4.76
CA LEU A 191 -27.05 16.39 5.73
C LEU A 191 -28.36 15.75 6.26
N GLY A 192 -29.45 16.57 6.39
CA GLY A 192 -30.76 16.08 6.80
C GLY A 192 -31.41 15.14 5.77
N ASP A 193 -31.19 15.35 4.47
CA ASP A 193 -31.67 14.46 3.42
C ASP A 193 -31.01 13.05 3.46
N LEU A 194 -29.87 12.94 4.11
CA LEU A 194 -29.08 11.70 4.20
C LEU A 194 -29.50 10.80 5.37
N GLU A 195 -30.22 11.31 6.37
CA GLU A 195 -30.61 10.57 7.58
C GLU A 195 -31.29 9.22 7.32
N PRO A 196 -32.17 9.07 6.30
CA PRO A 196 -32.83 7.79 6.04
C PRO A 196 -31.89 6.71 5.53
N PHE A 197 -30.72 7.06 4.99
CA PHE A 197 -29.81 6.19 4.26
C PHE A 197 -28.63 5.75 5.10
N PRO A 198 -28.09 4.53 4.92
CA PRO A 198 -26.88 4.11 5.61
C PRO A 198 -25.64 4.85 5.09
N ARG A 199 -24.87 5.42 6.02
CA ARG A 199 -23.56 6.01 5.73
C ARG A 199 -22.52 4.93 5.61
N LEU A 200 -21.74 4.94 4.53
CA LEU A 200 -20.59 4.08 4.33
C LEU A 200 -19.30 4.91 4.50
N THR A 201 -18.36 4.37 5.29
CA THR A 201 -17.08 5.02 5.58
C THR A 201 -15.95 4.01 5.51
N TYR A 202 -14.72 4.50 5.30
CA TYR A 202 -13.53 3.66 5.29
C TYR A 202 -12.96 3.48 6.71
N ASP A 203 -12.56 2.24 7.02
CA ASP A 203 -11.85 1.92 8.26
C ASP A 203 -10.49 2.61 8.30
N GLN A 204 -10.19 3.30 9.39
CA GLN A 204 -8.89 3.94 9.62
C GLN A 204 -7.97 3.11 10.52
N GLY A 205 -8.31 1.85 10.77
CA GLY A 205 -7.49 0.90 11.54
C GLY A 205 -7.20 1.36 12.97
N SER A 206 -5.97 1.21 13.41
CA SER A 206 -5.55 1.56 14.78
C SER A 206 -5.54 3.08 15.06
N GLN A 207 -5.51 3.91 14.02
CA GLN A 207 -5.57 5.38 14.10
C GLN A 207 -7.01 5.86 13.89
N ASN A 208 -7.97 5.20 14.52
CA ASN A 208 -9.40 5.49 14.40
C ASN A 208 -9.78 6.82 15.12
N SER A 209 -9.19 7.91 14.63
CA SER A 209 -9.51 9.28 15.04
C SER A 209 -10.26 9.97 13.90
N PHE A 210 -11.28 10.74 14.22
CA PHE A 210 -12.05 11.52 13.23
C PHE A 210 -11.18 12.41 12.32
N TYR A 211 -10.04 12.87 12.82
CA TYR A 211 -9.08 13.67 12.04
C TYR A 211 -8.43 12.88 10.89
N PHE A 212 -8.36 11.55 10.97
CA PHE A 212 -7.78 10.69 9.94
C PHE A 212 -8.83 10.10 8.99
N SER A 213 -10.13 10.39 9.20
CA SER A 213 -11.20 9.94 8.31
C SER A 213 -11.01 10.47 6.89
N GLU A 214 -11.44 9.68 5.92
CA GLU A 214 -11.39 10.07 4.49
C GLU A 214 -12.61 10.89 4.06
N GLU A 215 -13.64 10.91 4.91
CA GLU A 215 -14.89 11.61 4.65
C GLU A 215 -14.99 12.87 5.51
N LEU A 216 -15.55 13.93 4.92
CA LEU A 216 -15.97 15.09 5.68
C LEU A 216 -17.12 14.75 6.64
N HIS A 217 -17.38 15.62 7.59
CA HIS A 217 -18.41 15.44 8.61
C HIS A 217 -18.26 14.14 9.42
N SER A 218 -17.03 13.66 9.61
CA SER A 218 -16.73 12.42 10.31
C SER A 218 -17.18 12.39 11.78
N THR A 219 -17.31 13.57 12.41
CA THR A 219 -17.79 13.73 13.79
C THR A 219 -19.32 13.65 13.92
N GLN A 220 -20.04 13.73 12.81
CA GLN A 220 -21.50 13.66 12.84
C GLN A 220 -21.96 12.23 13.15
N MET A 221 -22.73 12.07 14.21
CA MET A 221 -23.36 10.81 14.56
C MET A 221 -24.50 10.50 13.58
N VAL A 222 -24.58 9.27 13.13
CA VAL A 222 -25.65 8.76 12.25
C VAL A 222 -26.21 7.46 12.82
N ASP A 223 -27.49 7.21 12.61
CA ASP A 223 -28.16 6.01 13.13
C ASP A 223 -27.75 4.72 12.40
N LYS A 224 -27.31 4.85 11.14
CA LYS A 224 -26.95 3.71 10.27
C LYS A 224 -25.57 3.95 9.67
N GLN A 225 -24.59 3.19 10.14
CA GLN A 225 -23.22 3.28 9.64
C GLN A 225 -22.69 1.89 9.28
N ILE A 226 -22.00 1.80 8.15
CA ILE A 226 -21.27 0.61 7.71
C ILE A 226 -19.83 1.03 7.44
N VAL A 227 -18.89 0.33 8.05
CA VAL A 227 -17.46 0.58 7.86
C VAL A 227 -16.90 -0.50 6.93
N VAL A 228 -16.13 -0.09 5.93
CA VAL A 228 -15.51 -0.96 4.92
C VAL A 228 -14.01 -0.68 4.79
N THR A 229 -13.29 -1.59 4.16
CA THR A 229 -11.83 -1.51 4.03
C THR A 229 -11.36 -1.31 2.58
N ASP A 230 -12.26 -1.37 1.62
CA ASP A 230 -11.92 -1.23 0.20
C ASP A 230 -13.07 -0.60 -0.62
N ARG A 231 -12.67 0.02 -1.74
CA ARG A 231 -13.59 0.75 -2.60
C ARG A 231 -14.58 -0.13 -3.35
N ALA A 232 -14.19 -1.35 -3.74
CA ALA A 232 -15.08 -2.24 -4.47
C ALA A 232 -16.25 -2.69 -3.58
N THR A 233 -15.96 -3.05 -2.32
CA THR A 233 -16.98 -3.36 -1.31
C THR A 233 -17.88 -2.15 -1.06
N LEU A 234 -17.30 -0.94 -0.90
CA LEU A 234 -18.08 0.28 -0.70
C LEU A 234 -19.07 0.50 -1.84
N PHE A 235 -18.60 0.43 -3.10
CA PHE A 235 -19.46 0.67 -4.26
C PHE A 235 -20.56 -0.38 -4.40
N ASN A 236 -20.26 -1.65 -4.14
CA ASN A 236 -21.27 -2.70 -4.13
C ASN A 236 -22.36 -2.46 -3.07
N LEU A 237 -21.97 -1.97 -1.90
CA LEU A 237 -22.92 -1.65 -0.82
C LEU A 237 -23.72 -0.35 -1.11
N LEU A 238 -23.13 0.65 -1.78
CA LEU A 238 -23.87 1.82 -2.27
C LEU A 238 -25.01 1.38 -3.20
N ILE A 239 -24.73 0.45 -4.13
CA ILE A 239 -25.72 -0.05 -5.07
C ILE A 239 -26.75 -0.97 -4.36
N GLY A 240 -26.28 -1.86 -3.50
CA GLY A 240 -27.14 -2.90 -2.89
C GLY A 240 -28.02 -2.44 -1.73
N LEU A 241 -27.66 -1.31 -1.08
CA LEU A 241 -28.32 -0.84 0.15
C LEU A 241 -28.87 0.59 0.05
N ASP A 242 -28.80 1.23 -1.11
CA ASP A 242 -29.08 2.67 -1.28
C ASP A 242 -28.31 3.54 -0.28
N GLY A 243 -27.08 3.15 0.06
CA GLY A 243 -26.23 3.87 0.98
C GLY A 243 -25.60 5.11 0.35
N TYR A 244 -24.86 5.87 1.16
CA TYR A 244 -24.07 7.01 0.68
C TYR A 244 -22.68 7.06 1.33
N THR A 245 -21.74 7.70 0.64
CA THR A 245 -20.45 8.16 1.22
C THR A 245 -20.19 9.59 0.78
N ILE A 246 -19.43 10.35 1.60
CA ILE A 246 -19.08 11.76 1.28
C ILE A 246 -17.67 11.76 0.70
N SER A 247 -17.49 12.38 -0.47
CA SER A 247 -16.21 12.43 -1.18
C SER A 247 -16.07 13.72 -2.01
N SER A 248 -14.99 13.80 -2.79
CA SER A 248 -14.61 14.97 -3.61
C SER A 248 -15.51 15.24 -4.83
N GLY A 249 -16.46 14.38 -5.13
CA GLY A 249 -17.27 14.47 -6.36
C GLY A 249 -16.57 13.97 -7.62
N VAL A 250 -15.29 13.68 -7.58
CA VAL A 250 -14.54 13.20 -8.74
C VAL A 250 -14.75 11.68 -8.91
N LEU A 251 -15.56 11.32 -9.87
CA LEU A 251 -15.80 9.95 -10.31
C LEU A 251 -15.17 9.72 -11.68
N SER A 252 -14.86 8.47 -11.97
CA SER A 252 -14.40 8.04 -13.29
C SER A 252 -15.41 7.08 -13.89
N ALA A 253 -16.25 7.56 -14.80
CA ALA A 253 -17.18 6.71 -15.53
C ALA A 253 -16.47 5.63 -16.32
N ASP A 254 -15.31 5.95 -16.90
CA ASP A 254 -14.50 5.01 -17.71
C ASP A 254 -14.00 3.80 -16.90
N LEU A 255 -13.73 3.99 -15.59
CA LEU A 255 -13.21 2.92 -14.72
C LEU A 255 -14.26 2.29 -13.82
N ASN A 256 -15.27 3.05 -13.40
CA ASN A 256 -16.24 2.61 -12.40
C ASN A 256 -17.64 2.36 -12.98
N GLY A 257 -17.83 2.59 -14.30
CA GLY A 257 -19.16 2.54 -14.91
C GLY A 257 -20.03 3.72 -14.48
N GLU A 258 -21.31 3.62 -14.81
CA GLU A 258 -22.28 4.70 -14.56
C GLU A 258 -23.25 4.42 -13.41
N ASP A 259 -23.03 3.35 -12.64
CA ASP A 259 -23.95 2.91 -11.58
C ASP A 259 -23.87 3.77 -10.31
N ILE A 260 -22.77 4.52 -10.14
CA ILE A 260 -22.58 5.47 -9.04
C ILE A 260 -22.57 6.89 -9.61
N VAL A 261 -23.30 7.78 -8.94
CA VAL A 261 -23.37 9.20 -9.30
C VAL A 261 -22.93 10.06 -8.11
N ALA A 262 -22.38 11.24 -8.41
CA ALA A 262 -22.01 12.24 -7.43
C ALA A 262 -23.10 13.31 -7.37
N VAL A 263 -23.65 13.56 -6.19
CA VAL A 263 -24.65 14.61 -5.95
C VAL A 263 -24.02 15.66 -5.03
N PRO A 264 -24.05 16.97 -5.38
CA PRO A 264 -23.50 18.01 -4.53
C PRO A 264 -24.09 17.99 -3.11
N LEU A 265 -23.23 18.07 -2.09
CA LEU A 265 -23.63 18.21 -0.70
C LEU A 265 -23.55 19.68 -0.30
N GLU A 266 -24.64 20.24 0.22
CA GLU A 266 -24.67 21.60 0.76
C GLU A 266 -23.84 21.65 2.05
N SER A 267 -22.68 22.28 1.98
CA SER A 267 -21.72 22.37 3.08
C SER A 267 -20.75 23.51 2.84
N ASP A 268 -20.34 24.17 3.92
CA ASP A 268 -19.28 25.19 3.90
C ASP A 268 -17.89 24.58 3.97
N GLU A 269 -17.78 23.26 4.23
CA GLU A 269 -16.50 22.57 4.27
C GLU A 269 -15.97 22.27 2.86
N HIS A 270 -14.64 22.23 2.72
CA HIS A 270 -13.96 21.91 1.48
C HIS A 270 -12.88 20.86 1.71
N MET A 271 -12.57 20.11 0.66
CA MET A 271 -11.47 19.15 0.62
C MET A 271 -10.33 19.73 -0.22
N GLU A 272 -9.22 20.13 0.40
CA GLU A 272 -8.00 20.42 -0.31
C GLU A 272 -7.23 19.10 -0.53
N ILE A 273 -7.32 18.56 -1.73
CA ILE A 273 -6.65 17.32 -2.08
C ILE A 273 -5.26 17.63 -2.60
N GLY A 274 -4.27 16.89 -2.12
CA GLY A 274 -2.88 17.08 -2.49
C GLY A 274 -2.08 15.79 -2.37
N TYR A 275 -0.78 15.91 -2.64
CA TYR A 275 0.11 14.77 -2.52
C TYR A 275 1.24 15.02 -1.52
N LEU A 276 1.67 13.94 -0.89
CA LEU A 276 2.81 13.87 0.03
C LEU A 276 4.04 13.36 -0.69
N HIS A 277 5.20 13.90 -0.34
CA HIS A 277 6.51 13.37 -0.71
C HIS A 277 7.56 13.71 0.36
N ALA A 278 8.74 13.08 0.31
CA ALA A 278 9.82 13.37 1.25
C ALA A 278 10.34 14.81 1.12
N ALA A 279 10.43 15.55 2.24
CA ALA A 279 10.80 16.96 2.25
C ALA A 279 12.24 17.26 1.75
N GLY A 280 13.17 16.32 1.98
CA GLY A 280 14.59 16.48 1.66
C GLY A 280 15.04 15.84 0.35
N ARG A 281 14.11 15.30 -0.46
CA ARG A 281 14.43 14.55 -1.67
C ARG A 281 13.55 15.00 -2.84
N PRO A 282 14.14 15.28 -4.02
CA PRO A 282 13.35 15.53 -5.23
C PRO A 282 12.61 14.24 -5.64
N LEU A 283 11.50 14.41 -6.31
CA LEU A 283 10.77 13.30 -6.93
C LEU A 283 11.62 12.65 -8.03
N SER A 284 11.49 11.34 -8.19
CA SER A 284 12.05 10.66 -9.34
C SER A 284 11.35 11.11 -10.64
N SER A 285 12.00 10.91 -11.78
CA SER A 285 11.39 11.22 -13.08
C SER A 285 10.07 10.50 -13.33
N VAL A 286 9.88 9.31 -12.74
CA VAL A 286 8.62 8.55 -12.83
C VAL A 286 7.55 9.20 -11.96
N ALA A 287 7.90 9.59 -10.73
CA ALA A 287 6.98 10.29 -9.83
C ALA A 287 6.55 11.66 -10.39
N GLU A 288 7.49 12.42 -10.99
CA GLU A 288 7.15 13.69 -11.65
C GLU A 288 6.14 13.49 -12.79
N ARG A 289 6.33 12.46 -13.62
CA ARG A 289 5.37 12.10 -14.69
C ARG A 289 4.02 11.70 -14.10
N TYR A 290 4.00 10.92 -13.03
CA TYR A 290 2.77 10.56 -12.35
C TYR A 290 2.01 11.79 -11.82
N VAL A 291 2.72 12.72 -11.17
CA VAL A 291 2.12 13.99 -10.70
C VAL A 291 1.61 14.84 -11.88
N ALA A 292 2.31 14.83 -13.02
CA ALA A 292 1.82 15.48 -14.23
C ALA A 292 0.51 14.85 -14.74
N HIS A 293 0.38 13.51 -14.72
CA HIS A 293 -0.88 12.83 -15.05
C HIS A 293 -2.00 13.17 -14.05
N LEU A 294 -1.70 13.26 -12.73
CA LEU A 294 -2.69 13.73 -11.74
C LEU A 294 -3.21 15.12 -12.10
N ARG A 295 -2.30 16.08 -12.33
CA ARG A 295 -2.66 17.46 -12.68
C ARG A 295 -3.43 17.55 -14.00
N SER A 296 -3.01 16.79 -15.02
CA SER A 296 -3.68 16.77 -16.33
C SER A 296 -5.10 16.21 -16.22
N TYR A 297 -5.30 15.14 -15.44
CA TYR A 297 -6.62 14.57 -15.24
C TYR A 297 -7.57 15.56 -14.54
N ILE A 298 -7.08 16.22 -13.48
CA ILE A 298 -7.84 17.21 -12.71
C ILE A 298 -8.20 18.43 -13.56
N ALA A 299 -7.27 18.89 -14.42
CA ALA A 299 -7.51 20.04 -15.30
C ALA A 299 -8.53 19.75 -16.40
N GLY A 300 -8.87 18.49 -16.65
CA GLY A 300 -9.89 18.05 -17.59
C GLY A 300 -11.28 17.79 -17.00
N LEU A 301 -11.43 17.97 -15.67
CA LEU A 301 -12.71 17.86 -14.95
C LEU A 301 -13.49 19.17 -15.04
#